data_a7046dd1a12253163856e419c9a95b6c
#
_entry.id   a7046dd1a12253163856e419c9a95b6c
#
_cell.length_a   1.000
_cell.length_b   1.000
_cell.length_c   1.000
_cell.angle_alpha   90.00
_cell.angle_beta   90.00
_cell.angle_gamma   90.00
#
_symmetry.space_group_name_H-M   'P 1'
#
loop_
_entity.id
_entity.type
_entity.pdbx_description
1 polymer ?
#
loop_
_entity_poly.entity_id
_entity_poly.type
_entity_poly.pdbx_seq_one_letter_code
_entity_poly.pdbx_strand_id
1 'polypeptide(L)'
;MFEVKRNSRNIQEIHLQFNSQKDIRKLLLLSDIHFDNPHCDRELLKKDLDKALEDDAGICIFGDLFCCMQGAYDPRKAKGSLLPQHDGPNYFDLVVEEAVEWWRPYANNLILVCPGNHETAIMKRQEIDLIDRFTTMLRMVEPDCNVSAGGYGNWMRVYCAMHGGRNSFTIYSH
;
A
#
# COMPACT_ATOMS: atom_id res chain seq x y z
N MET A 1 2.72 -14.05 11.82
CA MET A 1 2.03 -14.26 10.53
C MET A 1 0.66 -13.61 10.61
N PHE A 2 0.30 -12.81 9.61
CA PHE A 2 -0.99 -12.12 9.50
C PHE A 2 -1.91 -12.94 8.58
N GLU A 3 -3.11 -13.27 9.03
CA GLU A 3 -4.14 -13.78 8.14
C GLU A 3 -5.05 -12.62 7.73
N VAL A 4 -5.11 -12.32 6.44
CA VAL A 4 -5.90 -11.22 5.90
C VAL A 4 -7.12 -11.77 5.19
N LYS A 5 -8.31 -11.23 5.52
CA LYS A 5 -9.58 -11.55 4.83
C LYS A 5 -10.14 -10.28 4.22
N ARG A 6 -10.41 -10.33 2.93
CA ARG A 6 -11.08 -9.24 2.22
C ARG A 6 -12.58 -9.53 2.13
N ASN A 7 -13.39 -8.80 2.90
CA ASN A 7 -14.84 -8.93 2.84
C ASN A 7 -15.45 -8.11 1.70
N SER A 8 -14.86 -6.94 1.44
CA SER A 8 -15.15 -6.08 0.29
C SER A 8 -13.94 -5.20 0.00
N ARG A 9 -14.03 -4.33 -1.03
CA ARG A 9 -12.96 -3.37 -1.29
C ARG A 9 -12.74 -2.40 -0.11
N ASN A 10 -13.78 -2.10 0.67
CA ASN A 10 -13.74 -1.11 1.75
C ASN A 10 -13.68 -1.75 3.15
N ILE A 11 -13.70 -3.08 3.24
CA ILE A 11 -13.73 -3.80 4.52
C ILE A 11 -12.74 -4.96 4.48
N GLN A 12 -11.70 -4.88 5.29
CA GLN A 12 -10.73 -5.95 5.49
C GLN A 12 -10.68 -6.38 6.95
N GLU A 13 -10.30 -7.62 7.16
CA GLU A 13 -10.04 -8.18 8.47
C GLU A 13 -8.60 -8.68 8.54
N ILE A 14 -7.92 -8.34 9.62
CA ILE A 14 -6.60 -8.87 9.96
C ILE A 14 -6.77 -9.73 11.21
N HIS A 15 -6.36 -10.98 11.13
CA HIS A 15 -6.38 -11.90 12.24
C HIS A 15 -4.98 -12.12 12.79
N LEU A 16 -4.78 -11.74 14.05
CA LEU A 16 -3.52 -11.87 14.77
C LEU A 16 -3.66 -12.93 15.85
N GLN A 17 -2.78 -13.93 15.83
CA GLN A 17 -2.71 -14.94 16.87
C GLN A 17 -1.61 -14.57 17.87
N PHE A 18 -1.96 -14.62 19.16
CA PHE A 18 -1.06 -14.42 20.29
C PHE A 18 -0.93 -15.72 21.08
N ASN A 19 0.28 -16.07 21.47
CA ASN A 19 0.56 -17.25 22.29
C ASN A 19 0.67 -16.90 23.78
N SER A 20 0.95 -15.63 24.08
CA SER A 20 1.06 -15.14 25.45
C SER A 20 0.66 -13.66 25.56
N GLN A 21 0.43 -13.18 26.79
CA GLN A 21 0.19 -11.75 27.06
C GLN A 21 1.42 -10.86 26.83
N LYS A 22 2.60 -11.44 26.64
CA LYS A 22 3.84 -10.72 26.35
C LYS A 22 4.11 -10.58 24.85
N ASP A 23 3.36 -11.28 24.01
CA ASP A 23 3.52 -11.19 22.56
C ASP A 23 3.12 -9.80 22.07
N ILE A 24 3.94 -9.27 21.19
CA ILE A 24 3.72 -7.99 20.53
C ILE A 24 3.57 -8.26 19.03
N ARG A 25 2.56 -7.66 18.42
CA ARG A 25 2.40 -7.61 16.96
C ARG A 25 2.38 -6.16 16.54
N LYS A 26 3.12 -5.82 15.50
CA LYS A 26 3.29 -4.45 15.04
C LYS A 26 2.62 -4.26 13.69
N LEU A 27 2.08 -3.08 13.47
CA LEU A 27 1.61 -2.60 12.19
C LEU A 27 2.32 -1.28 11.87
N LEU A 28 2.94 -1.20 10.70
CA LEU A 28 3.43 0.05 10.15
C LEU A 28 2.31 0.66 9.30
N LEU A 29 1.87 1.86 9.67
CA LEU A 29 0.82 2.60 8.97
C LEU A 29 1.46 3.78 8.24
N LEU A 30 1.32 3.81 6.92
CA LEU A 30 1.92 4.80 6.03
C LEU A 30 0.82 5.54 5.25
N SER A 31 1.07 6.78 4.91
CA SER A 31 0.27 7.57 3.96
C SER A 31 1.14 8.60 3.25
N ASP A 32 0.64 9.19 2.17
CA ASP A 32 1.25 10.34 1.47
C ASP A 32 2.71 10.09 1.04
N ILE A 33 2.99 8.91 0.54
CA ILE A 33 4.34 8.49 0.13
C ILE A 33 4.79 9.21 -1.14
N HIS A 34 3.88 9.37 -2.11
CA HIS A 34 4.16 9.99 -3.41
C HIS A 34 5.41 9.39 -4.08
N PHE A 35 5.46 8.06 -4.17
CA PHE A 35 6.64 7.27 -4.53
C PHE A 35 7.31 7.70 -5.84
N ASP A 36 6.53 8.08 -6.85
CA ASP A 36 6.99 8.54 -8.17
C ASP A 36 7.40 10.03 -8.20
N ASN A 37 7.35 10.72 -7.06
CA ASN A 37 7.77 12.12 -6.95
C ASN A 37 9.27 12.21 -6.66
N PRO A 38 10.05 13.08 -7.34
CA PRO A 38 11.47 13.26 -7.04
C PRO A 38 11.76 13.77 -5.62
N HIS A 39 10.76 14.32 -4.92
CA HIS A 39 10.89 14.77 -3.53
C HIS A 39 10.50 13.69 -2.50
N CYS A 40 10.13 12.49 -2.94
CA CYS A 40 9.90 11.37 -2.03
C CYS A 40 11.21 11.00 -1.32
N ASP A 41 11.19 11.01 0.01
CA ASP A 41 12.32 10.54 0.82
C ASP A 41 12.36 9.01 0.85
N ARG A 42 12.84 8.42 -0.25
CA ARG A 42 12.93 6.96 -0.40
C ARG A 42 13.93 6.32 0.57
N GLU A 43 14.91 7.07 1.08
CA GLU A 43 15.87 6.57 2.07
C GLU A 43 15.20 6.41 3.42
N LEU A 44 14.43 7.40 3.87
CA LEU A 44 13.63 7.31 5.10
C LEU A 44 12.59 6.20 4.97
N LEU A 45 11.83 6.16 3.86
CA LEU A 45 10.85 5.13 3.61
C LEU A 45 11.48 3.73 3.69
N LYS A 46 12.63 3.54 3.03
CA LYS A 46 13.35 2.25 3.08
C LYS A 46 13.75 1.87 4.50
N LYS A 47 14.26 2.83 5.29
CA LYS A 47 14.64 2.59 6.69
C LYS A 47 13.46 2.13 7.54
N ASP A 48 12.28 2.75 7.36
CA ASP A 48 11.07 2.39 8.11
C ASP A 48 10.54 1.02 7.68
N LEU A 49 10.61 0.70 6.39
CA LEU A 49 10.23 -0.61 5.86
C LEU A 49 11.20 -1.73 6.28
N ASP A 50 12.50 -1.49 6.23
CA ASP A 50 13.50 -2.44 6.72
C ASP A 50 13.26 -2.73 8.21
N LYS A 51 12.93 -1.69 8.99
CA LYS A 51 12.56 -1.87 10.40
C LYS A 51 11.27 -2.67 10.58
N ALA A 52 10.29 -2.49 9.70
CA ALA A 52 9.06 -3.28 9.70
C ALA A 52 9.35 -4.76 9.42
N LEU A 53 10.28 -5.08 8.48
CA LEU A 53 10.71 -6.46 8.23
C LEU A 53 11.40 -7.07 9.45
N GLU A 54 12.35 -6.36 10.07
CA GLU A 54 13.02 -6.82 11.29
C GLU A 54 12.04 -7.15 12.42
N ASP A 55 10.98 -6.36 12.53
CA ASP A 55 9.95 -6.49 13.57
C ASP A 55 8.83 -7.48 13.19
N ASP A 56 8.87 -8.14 12.03
CA ASP A 56 7.77 -8.93 11.44
C ASP A 56 6.45 -8.16 11.45
N ALA A 57 6.50 -6.86 11.16
CA ALA A 57 5.35 -5.98 11.18
C ALA A 57 4.54 -6.09 9.88
N GLY A 58 3.21 -6.02 9.99
CA GLY A 58 2.35 -5.84 8.82
C GLY A 58 2.38 -4.39 8.34
N ILE A 59 2.39 -4.17 7.04
CA ILE A 59 2.49 -2.84 6.43
C ILE A 59 1.15 -2.49 5.78
N CYS A 60 0.62 -1.30 6.09
CA CYS A 60 -0.60 -0.76 5.51
C CYS A 60 -0.35 0.65 4.97
N ILE A 61 -0.81 0.93 3.75
CA ILE A 61 -0.70 2.24 3.10
C ILE A 61 -2.11 2.82 2.94
N PHE A 62 -2.34 4.00 3.52
CA PHE A 62 -3.64 4.66 3.56
C PHE A 62 -3.65 5.92 2.68
N GLY A 63 -3.50 5.69 1.36
CA GLY A 63 -3.61 6.73 0.34
C GLY A 63 -2.30 7.35 -0.10
N ASP A 64 -2.36 7.90 -1.29
CA ASP A 64 -1.31 8.66 -1.98
C ASP A 64 0.05 7.93 -1.99
N LEU A 65 0.00 6.62 -2.30
CA LEU A 65 1.21 5.87 -2.65
C LEU A 65 1.89 6.51 -3.86
N PHE A 66 1.08 6.90 -4.86
CA PHE A 66 1.53 7.54 -6.09
C PHE A 66 1.13 9.03 -6.13
N CYS A 67 2.05 9.86 -6.64
CA CYS A 67 1.76 11.24 -7.01
C CYS A 67 0.98 11.30 -8.34
N CYS A 68 1.50 10.67 -9.37
CA CYS A 68 0.92 10.49 -10.70
C CYS A 68 0.34 11.76 -11.36
N MET A 69 0.92 12.93 -11.07
CA MET A 69 0.48 14.22 -11.60
C MET A 69 1.07 14.59 -12.96
N GLN A 70 1.90 13.71 -13.57
CA GLN A 70 2.61 14.02 -14.82
C GLN A 70 1.91 13.46 -16.07
N GLY A 71 0.74 12.83 -15.89
CA GLY A 71 -0.08 12.32 -17.00
C GLY A 71 -0.45 13.43 -18.00
N ALA A 72 -0.57 13.07 -19.28
CA ALA A 72 -0.74 14.03 -20.39
C ALA A 72 -1.91 15.00 -20.20
N TYR A 73 -2.95 14.59 -19.51
CA TYR A 73 -4.18 15.36 -19.29
C TYR A 73 -4.34 15.88 -17.85
N ASP A 74 -3.33 15.75 -16.99
CA ASP A 74 -3.42 16.30 -15.64
C ASP A 74 -3.18 17.83 -15.68
N PRO A 75 -4.13 18.65 -15.21
CA PRO A 75 -3.98 20.11 -15.21
C PRO A 75 -2.88 20.60 -14.25
N ARG A 76 -2.43 19.74 -13.32
CA ARG A 76 -1.35 20.04 -12.35
C ARG A 76 0.02 19.68 -12.89
N LYS A 77 0.12 19.18 -14.12
CA LYS A 77 1.35 18.72 -14.75
C LYS A 77 2.47 19.76 -14.66
N ALA A 78 3.57 19.37 -14.00
CA ALA A 78 4.80 20.13 -13.90
C ALA A 78 5.95 19.33 -14.50
N LYS A 79 6.41 19.69 -15.71
CA LYS A 79 7.46 18.94 -16.44
C LYS A 79 8.77 18.74 -15.65
N GLY A 80 9.07 19.61 -14.69
CA GLY A 80 10.24 19.53 -13.83
C GLY A 80 10.17 18.50 -12.71
N SER A 81 9.00 17.86 -12.52
CA SER A 81 8.77 16.86 -11.46
C SER A 81 8.66 15.44 -12.00
N LEU A 82 9.01 15.22 -13.27
CA LEU A 82 9.02 13.88 -13.88
C LEU A 82 10.39 13.24 -13.67
N LEU A 83 10.42 12.05 -13.09
CA LEU A 83 11.64 11.25 -13.04
C LEU A 83 12.00 10.74 -14.44
N PRO A 84 13.30 10.76 -14.83
CA PRO A 84 13.71 10.36 -16.19
C PRO A 84 13.26 8.96 -16.60
N GLN A 85 13.22 8.01 -15.67
CA GLN A 85 12.76 6.63 -15.91
C GLN A 85 11.26 6.53 -16.18
N HIS A 86 10.48 7.56 -15.84
CA HIS A 86 9.04 7.62 -16.10
C HIS A 86 8.68 8.43 -17.37
N ASP A 87 9.68 8.96 -18.08
CA ASP A 87 9.44 9.74 -19.29
C ASP A 87 9.17 8.82 -20.49
N GLY A 88 7.89 8.59 -20.77
CA GLY A 88 7.46 7.71 -21.84
C GLY A 88 5.96 7.80 -22.13
N PRO A 89 5.51 7.24 -23.25
CA PRO A 89 4.10 7.25 -23.65
C PRO A 89 3.21 6.40 -22.72
N ASN A 90 3.82 5.48 -21.97
CA ASN A 90 3.17 4.59 -21.01
C ASN A 90 3.50 4.96 -19.55
N TYR A 91 3.52 6.24 -19.24
CA TYR A 91 3.91 6.82 -17.95
C TYR A 91 3.39 6.05 -16.72
N PHE A 92 2.09 5.73 -16.69
CA PHE A 92 1.49 5.01 -15.55
C PHE A 92 2.00 3.58 -15.40
N ASP A 93 2.30 2.91 -16.52
CA ASP A 93 2.86 1.56 -16.49
C ASP A 93 4.28 1.60 -15.92
N LEU A 94 5.11 2.54 -16.38
CA LEU A 94 6.49 2.72 -15.89
C LEU A 94 6.53 3.00 -14.38
N VAL A 95 5.62 3.85 -13.89
CA VAL A 95 5.51 4.14 -12.45
C VAL A 95 5.14 2.90 -11.65
N VAL A 96 4.15 2.13 -12.12
CA VAL A 96 3.70 0.93 -11.41
C VAL A 96 4.77 -0.17 -11.47
N GLU A 97 5.43 -0.38 -12.62
CA GLU A 97 6.50 -1.35 -12.79
C GLU A 97 7.68 -1.06 -11.85
N GLU A 98 8.15 0.21 -11.79
CA GLU A 98 9.19 0.60 -10.84
C GLU A 98 8.75 0.34 -9.39
N ALA A 99 7.53 0.70 -9.04
CA ALA A 99 7.02 0.48 -7.70
C ALA A 99 6.96 -1.01 -7.34
N VAL A 100 6.51 -1.88 -8.25
CA VAL A 100 6.47 -3.33 -8.03
C VAL A 100 7.86 -3.86 -7.71
N GLU A 101 8.88 -3.53 -8.49
CA GLU A 101 10.25 -3.98 -8.26
C GLU A 101 10.82 -3.43 -6.95
N TRP A 102 10.54 -2.17 -6.63
CA TRP A 102 11.06 -1.54 -5.42
C TRP A 102 10.39 -2.08 -4.14
N TRP A 103 9.06 -2.33 -4.18
CA TRP A 103 8.29 -2.85 -3.05
C TRP A 103 8.38 -4.36 -2.88
N ARG A 104 8.91 -5.07 -3.86
CA ARG A 104 9.03 -6.53 -3.88
C ARG A 104 9.63 -7.13 -2.61
N PRO A 105 10.73 -6.60 -2.02
CA PRO A 105 11.30 -7.13 -0.76
C PRO A 105 10.33 -7.09 0.43
N TYR A 106 9.32 -6.21 0.38
CA TYR A 106 8.36 -5.97 1.46
C TYR A 106 7.00 -6.62 1.20
N ALA A 107 6.84 -7.28 0.07
CA ALA A 107 5.56 -7.78 -0.43
C ALA A 107 4.83 -8.70 0.56
N ASN A 108 5.57 -9.58 1.26
CA ASN A 108 4.99 -10.55 2.18
C ASN A 108 4.49 -9.91 3.50
N ASN A 109 4.96 -8.72 3.82
CA ASN A 109 4.51 -7.93 4.96
C ASN A 109 3.47 -6.88 4.58
N LEU A 110 3.30 -6.60 3.28
CA LEU A 110 2.32 -5.63 2.80
C LEU A 110 0.91 -6.25 2.83
N ILE A 111 0.03 -5.66 3.63
CA ILE A 111 -1.31 -6.19 3.90
C ILE A 111 -2.36 -5.47 3.06
N LEU A 112 -2.29 -4.13 3.03
CA LEU A 112 -3.32 -3.27 2.49
C LEU A 112 -2.72 -2.03 1.85
N VAL A 113 -3.20 -1.70 0.65
CA VAL A 113 -2.93 -0.41 0.00
C VAL A 113 -4.24 0.22 -0.41
N CYS A 114 -4.52 1.40 0.12
CA CYS A 114 -5.71 2.18 -0.19
C CYS A 114 -5.36 3.31 -1.18
N PRO A 115 -6.24 3.68 -2.09
CA PRO A 115 -6.06 4.87 -2.91
C PRO A 115 -6.29 6.14 -2.10
N GLY A 116 -5.51 7.17 -2.34
CA GLY A 116 -5.75 8.52 -1.86
C GLY A 116 -6.45 9.40 -2.91
N ASN A 117 -6.38 10.71 -2.71
CA ASN A 117 -6.99 11.66 -3.64
C ASN A 117 -6.25 11.71 -5.00
N HIS A 118 -4.96 11.40 -5.03
CA HIS A 118 -4.18 11.33 -6.27
C HIS A 118 -4.63 10.17 -7.15
N GLU A 119 -4.64 8.95 -6.63
CA GLU A 119 -5.07 7.77 -7.40
C GLU A 119 -6.55 7.83 -7.78
N THR A 120 -7.41 8.34 -6.88
CA THR A 120 -8.83 8.50 -7.22
C THR A 120 -9.06 9.55 -8.31
N ALA A 121 -8.20 10.58 -8.41
CA ALA A 121 -8.25 11.53 -9.51
C ALA A 121 -7.86 10.88 -10.85
N ILE A 122 -6.85 10.00 -10.87
CA ILE A 122 -6.46 9.22 -12.04
C ILE A 122 -7.59 8.27 -12.45
N MET A 123 -8.16 7.55 -11.48
CA MET A 123 -9.29 6.66 -11.74
C MET A 123 -10.47 7.37 -12.40
N LYS A 124 -10.83 8.58 -11.93
CA LYS A 124 -11.91 9.38 -12.49
C LYS A 124 -11.62 9.94 -13.87
N ARG A 125 -10.35 10.26 -14.19
CA ARG A 125 -9.98 10.95 -15.43
C ARG A 125 -9.49 9.99 -16.52
N GLN A 126 -8.85 8.90 -16.13
CA GLN A 126 -8.15 7.99 -17.03
C GLN A 126 -8.73 6.57 -16.99
N GLU A 127 -9.71 6.32 -16.11
CA GLU A 127 -10.32 4.99 -15.91
C GLU A 127 -9.30 3.90 -15.56
N ILE A 128 -8.21 4.30 -14.87
CA ILE A 128 -7.12 3.42 -14.45
C ILE A 128 -7.08 3.34 -12.92
N ASP A 129 -7.20 2.14 -12.37
CA ASP A 129 -6.98 1.87 -10.96
C ASP A 129 -5.52 1.44 -10.72
N LEU A 130 -4.68 2.40 -10.36
CA LEU A 130 -3.25 2.17 -10.15
C LEU A 130 -2.98 1.27 -8.94
N ILE A 131 -3.78 1.36 -7.89
CA ILE A 131 -3.62 0.55 -6.68
C ILE A 131 -3.98 -0.91 -6.95
N ASP A 132 -5.08 -1.17 -7.66
CA ASP A 132 -5.43 -2.54 -8.06
C ASP A 132 -4.37 -3.14 -9.00
N ARG A 133 -3.86 -2.35 -9.96
CA ARG A 133 -2.78 -2.76 -10.86
C ARG A 133 -1.51 -3.10 -10.08
N PHE A 134 -1.04 -2.20 -9.20
CA PHE A 134 0.13 -2.40 -8.37
C PHE A 134 0.03 -3.67 -7.51
N THR A 135 -1.05 -3.81 -6.75
CA THR A 135 -1.24 -4.96 -5.86
C THR A 135 -1.39 -6.27 -6.62
N THR A 136 -2.02 -6.23 -7.81
CA THR A 136 -2.13 -7.42 -8.68
C THR A 136 -0.79 -7.84 -9.24
N MET A 137 -0.01 -6.91 -9.77
CA MET A 137 1.34 -7.20 -10.30
C MET A 137 2.27 -7.70 -9.19
N LEU A 138 2.21 -7.09 -7.99
CA LEU A 138 3.02 -7.53 -6.85
C LEU A 138 2.71 -8.99 -6.46
N ARG A 139 1.43 -9.40 -6.42
CA ARG A 139 1.04 -10.80 -6.19
C ARG A 139 1.47 -11.73 -7.31
N MET A 140 1.62 -11.25 -8.55
CA MET A 140 2.11 -12.08 -9.67
C MET A 140 3.61 -12.36 -9.57
N VAL A 141 4.40 -11.41 -9.07
CA VAL A 141 5.86 -11.58 -8.91
C VAL A 141 6.26 -12.20 -7.58
N GLU A 142 5.40 -12.07 -6.55
CA GLU A 142 5.59 -12.67 -5.22
C GLU A 142 4.34 -13.48 -4.83
N PRO A 143 4.32 -14.78 -5.12
CA PRO A 143 3.12 -15.63 -4.92
C PRO A 143 2.63 -15.72 -3.47
N ASP A 144 3.52 -15.54 -2.49
CA ASP A 144 3.19 -15.55 -1.06
C ASP A 144 2.63 -14.20 -0.57
N CYS A 145 2.63 -13.18 -1.43
CA CYS A 145 2.09 -11.86 -1.14
C CYS A 145 0.56 -11.88 -1.09
N ASN A 146 -0.01 -11.48 0.05
CA ASN A 146 -1.46 -11.41 0.27
C ASN A 146 -2.00 -9.97 0.32
N VAL A 147 -1.29 -9.01 -0.30
CA VAL A 147 -1.70 -7.61 -0.31
C VAL A 147 -3.09 -7.43 -0.95
N SER A 148 -3.91 -6.58 -0.34
CA SER A 148 -5.23 -6.21 -0.84
C SER A 148 -5.26 -4.75 -1.30
N ALA A 149 -5.94 -4.48 -2.43
CA ALA A 149 -6.35 -3.13 -2.79
C ALA A 149 -7.57 -2.73 -1.97
N GLY A 150 -7.46 -1.65 -1.21
CA GLY A 150 -8.55 -1.06 -0.45
C GLY A 150 -9.38 -0.06 -1.25
N GLY A 151 -10.39 0.53 -0.60
CA GLY A 151 -11.14 1.68 -1.11
C GLY A 151 -10.62 2.99 -0.52
N TYR A 152 -11.11 4.12 -1.07
CA TYR A 152 -10.77 5.46 -0.58
C TYR A 152 -11.19 5.65 0.89
N GLY A 153 -12.40 5.24 1.27
CA GLY A 153 -12.78 5.07 2.67
C GLY A 153 -12.70 3.60 3.03
N ASN A 154 -11.89 3.26 4.01
CA ASN A 154 -11.61 1.86 4.33
C ASN A 154 -11.73 1.56 5.82
N TRP A 155 -12.31 0.39 6.14
CA TRP A 155 -12.44 -0.15 7.49
C TRP A 155 -11.57 -1.40 7.61
N MET A 156 -10.54 -1.33 8.41
CA MET A 156 -9.67 -2.45 8.72
C MET A 156 -9.94 -2.95 10.14
N ARG A 157 -10.58 -4.10 10.28
CA ARG A 157 -10.86 -4.71 11.56
C ARG A 157 -9.74 -5.66 11.96
N VAL A 158 -9.10 -5.37 13.09
CA VAL A 158 -8.00 -6.18 13.61
C VAL A 158 -8.55 -7.06 14.74
N TYR A 159 -8.43 -8.36 14.57
CA TYR A 159 -8.80 -9.35 15.55
C TYR A 159 -7.56 -9.89 16.25
N CYS A 160 -7.58 -9.86 17.58
CA CYS A 160 -6.54 -10.40 18.44
C CYS A 160 -7.06 -11.63 19.16
N ALA A 161 -6.56 -12.81 18.82
CA ALA A 161 -7.00 -14.07 19.43
C ALA A 161 -5.89 -14.67 20.29
N MET A 162 -6.25 -15.13 21.51
CA MET A 162 -5.35 -15.82 22.44
C MET A 162 -6.17 -16.81 23.28
N HIS A 163 -5.76 -18.09 23.34
CA HIS A 163 -6.26 -19.14 24.22
C HIS A 163 -7.79 -19.09 24.51
N GLY A 164 -8.61 -19.10 23.44
CA GLY A 164 -10.07 -19.12 23.54
C GLY A 164 -10.74 -17.75 23.78
N GLY A 165 -9.97 -16.69 23.95
CA GLY A 165 -10.44 -15.31 23.98
C GLY A 165 -10.18 -14.58 22.66
N ARG A 166 -11.05 -13.64 22.30
CA ARG A 166 -10.90 -12.80 21.11
C ARG A 166 -11.30 -11.37 21.40
N ASN A 167 -10.39 -10.45 21.12
CA ASN A 167 -10.66 -9.01 21.13
C ASN A 167 -10.54 -8.45 19.72
N SER A 168 -11.10 -7.28 19.46
CA SER A 168 -10.91 -6.61 18.18
C SER A 168 -10.98 -5.10 18.35
N PHE A 169 -10.30 -4.41 17.44
CA PHE A 169 -10.44 -2.97 17.23
C PHE A 169 -10.55 -2.69 15.74
N THR A 170 -10.94 -1.48 15.38
CA THR A 170 -11.10 -1.08 13.98
C THR A 170 -10.29 0.17 13.72
N ILE A 171 -9.56 0.17 12.62
CA ILE A 171 -8.89 1.34 12.05
C ILE A 171 -9.74 1.80 10.86
N TYR A 172 -10.13 3.05 10.85
CA TYR A 172 -10.77 3.70 9.72
C TYR A 172 -9.78 4.66 9.07
N SER A 173 -9.67 4.59 7.75
CA SER A 173 -8.88 5.51 6.94
C SER A 173 -9.75 6.17 5.87
N HIS A 174 -9.45 7.46 5.62
CA HIS A 174 -10.14 8.25 4.60
C HIS A 174 -9.17 9.27 4.01
#